data_ff6894d3453cdb341b6149def6994496
#
_entry.id   ff6894d3453cdb341b6149def6994496
#
_cell.length_a   1.000
_cell.length_b   1.000
_cell.length_c   1.000
_cell.angle_alpha   90.00
_cell.angle_beta   90.00
_cell.angle_gamma   90.00
#
_symmetry.space_group_name_H-M   'P 1'
#
loop_
_entity.id
_entity.type
_entity.pdbx_description
1 polymer ?
#
loop_
_entity_poly.entity_id
_entity_poly.type
_entity_poly.pdbx_seq_one_letter_code
_entity_poly.pdbx_strand_id
1 'polypeptide(L)'
;SRATMTSRAIPMPGGSPAAWPHVKDIFQAVSAKVEGNVPCCEWVGEMGAGHYVKMVHNGIEYGIMAAFAEGLNILNKADVGIQAGEHSAEVAPMEEPEFYQFQIDTAKVAELWRRGSVISSWLLDLTATALHANPRLEGLAGRVSDSGEGRWTVKAAVDIGVPAPVLA
;
A
#
# COMPACT_ATOMS: atom_id res chain seq x y z
N SER A 1 4.71 -13.22 16.02
CA SER A 1 3.54 -13.98 15.53
C SER A 1 2.40 -13.00 15.32
N ARG A 2 2.01 -12.75 14.07
CA ARG A 2 0.75 -12.03 13.79
C ARG A 2 -0.38 -12.94 14.28
N ALA A 3 -1.11 -12.47 15.30
CA ALA A 3 -2.30 -13.16 15.77
C ALA A 3 -3.26 -13.42 14.60
N THR A 4 -3.90 -14.57 14.60
CA THR A 4 -4.98 -14.90 13.67
C THR A 4 -6.11 -13.89 13.90
N MET A 5 -6.17 -12.86 13.04
CA MET A 5 -7.21 -11.85 13.14
C MET A 5 -8.53 -12.45 12.68
N THR A 6 -9.46 -12.60 13.61
CA THR A 6 -10.84 -13.07 13.35
C THR A 6 -11.67 -12.04 12.57
N SER A 7 -11.27 -10.77 12.62
CA SER A 7 -11.82 -9.66 11.82
C SER A 7 -10.65 -8.79 11.32
N ARG A 8 -10.80 -8.20 10.14
CA ARG A 8 -9.88 -7.21 9.58
C ARG A 8 -10.48 -5.80 9.54
N ALA A 9 -11.67 -5.63 10.09
CA ALA A 9 -12.31 -4.33 10.15
C ALA A 9 -11.61 -3.42 11.16
N ILE A 10 -11.30 -2.21 10.72
CA ILE A 10 -10.73 -1.14 11.54
C ILE A 10 -11.71 0.04 11.49
N PRO A 11 -12.79 0.01 12.28
CA PRO A 11 -13.76 1.09 12.33
C PRO A 11 -13.12 2.37 12.86
N MET A 12 -13.30 3.46 12.15
CA MET A 12 -12.88 4.82 12.51
C MET A 12 -14.14 5.71 12.60
N PRO A 13 -15.01 5.49 13.60
CA PRO A 13 -16.26 6.22 13.71
C PRO A 13 -16.01 7.69 13.98
N GLY A 14 -16.78 8.54 13.29
CA GLY A 14 -16.90 9.96 13.59
C GLY A 14 -18.36 10.30 13.81
N GLY A 15 -18.62 11.39 14.51
CA GLY A 15 -19.99 11.84 14.77
C GLY A 15 -20.15 12.44 16.16
N SER A 16 -21.37 12.49 16.67
CA SER A 16 -21.65 13.09 17.98
C SER A 16 -20.86 12.43 19.11
N PRO A 17 -20.08 13.20 19.89
CA PRO A 17 -19.37 12.68 21.05
C PRO A 17 -20.33 12.13 22.11
N ALA A 18 -21.56 12.65 22.18
CA ALA A 18 -22.59 12.14 23.08
C ALA A 18 -23.13 10.76 22.68
N ALA A 19 -23.10 10.41 21.38
CA ALA A 19 -23.54 9.11 20.91
C ALA A 19 -22.46 8.02 21.08
N TRP A 20 -21.19 8.40 21.04
CA TRP A 20 -20.08 7.45 21.08
C TRP A 20 -20.12 6.47 22.26
N PRO A 21 -20.32 6.89 23.52
CA PRO A 21 -20.39 5.96 24.65
C PRO A 21 -21.48 4.88 24.51
N HIS A 22 -22.55 5.16 23.79
CA HIS A 22 -23.67 4.23 23.61
C HIS A 22 -23.42 3.17 22.54
N VAL A 23 -22.53 3.44 21.58
CA VAL A 23 -22.26 2.53 20.43
C VAL A 23 -20.85 1.94 20.46
N LYS A 24 -19.96 2.46 21.28
CA LYS A 24 -18.55 2.09 21.38
C LYS A 24 -18.35 0.57 21.46
N ASP A 25 -19.04 -0.08 22.37
CA ASP A 25 -18.86 -1.51 22.63
C ASP A 25 -19.26 -2.35 21.42
N ILE A 26 -20.27 -1.90 20.64
CA ILE A 26 -20.70 -2.58 19.41
C ILE A 26 -19.59 -2.47 18.35
N PHE A 27 -19.05 -1.27 18.10
CA PHE A 27 -17.98 -1.08 17.15
C PHE A 27 -16.70 -1.83 17.54
N GLN A 28 -16.35 -1.81 18.82
CA GLN A 28 -15.20 -2.53 19.35
C GLN A 28 -15.37 -4.05 19.29
N ALA A 29 -16.58 -4.56 19.47
CA ALA A 29 -16.85 -5.99 19.37
C ALA A 29 -16.59 -6.55 17.96
N VAL A 30 -16.96 -5.80 16.90
CA VAL A 30 -16.82 -6.21 15.50
C VAL A 30 -15.46 -5.85 14.89
N SER A 31 -14.64 -5.07 15.59
CA SER A 31 -13.33 -4.64 15.09
C SER A 31 -12.28 -5.75 15.12
N ALA A 32 -11.23 -5.59 14.32
CA ALA A 32 -9.99 -6.31 14.47
C ALA A 32 -9.42 -6.13 15.88
N LYS A 33 -8.67 -7.11 16.36
CA LYS A 33 -8.01 -7.04 17.67
C LYS A 33 -6.53 -7.33 17.52
N VAL A 34 -5.72 -6.57 18.25
CA VAL A 34 -4.27 -6.81 18.34
C VAL A 34 -3.93 -7.59 19.60
N GLU A 35 -2.63 -7.78 19.84
CA GLU A 35 -2.14 -8.48 21.04
C GLU A 35 -2.76 -7.90 22.31
N GLY A 36 -3.11 -8.78 23.26
CA GLY A 36 -3.85 -8.39 24.46
C GLY A 36 -5.35 -8.19 24.24
N ASN A 37 -5.89 -8.62 23.09
CA ASN A 37 -7.32 -8.49 22.74
C ASN A 37 -7.80 -7.03 22.65
N VAL A 38 -6.89 -6.09 22.37
CA VAL A 38 -7.20 -4.66 22.25
C VAL A 38 -7.91 -4.40 20.91
N PRO A 39 -9.12 -3.81 20.90
CA PRO A 39 -9.85 -3.55 19.68
C PRO A 39 -9.21 -2.42 18.84
N CYS A 40 -9.08 -2.64 17.55
CA CYS A 40 -8.63 -1.61 16.58
C CYS A 40 -9.80 -0.71 16.17
N CYS A 41 -10.35 0.02 17.12
CA CYS A 41 -11.49 0.90 16.90
C CYS A 41 -11.45 2.05 17.89
N GLU A 42 -11.47 3.28 17.38
CA GLU A 42 -11.56 4.48 18.22
C GLU A 42 -12.37 5.57 17.51
N TRP A 43 -13.00 6.43 18.29
CA TRP A 43 -13.67 7.62 17.78
C TRP A 43 -12.64 8.67 17.33
N VAL A 44 -12.76 9.13 16.09
CA VAL A 44 -11.73 9.94 15.45
C VAL A 44 -12.13 11.43 15.27
N GLY A 45 -13.28 11.81 15.75
CA GLY A 45 -13.73 13.21 15.71
C GLY A 45 -15.21 13.37 15.40
N GLU A 46 -15.67 14.60 15.40
CA GLU A 46 -17.05 14.95 15.19
C GLU A 46 -17.48 14.91 13.72
N MET A 47 -18.76 14.96 13.47
CA MET A 47 -19.39 15.06 12.14
C MET A 47 -18.86 14.02 11.15
N GLY A 48 -18.28 14.45 10.01
CA GLY A 48 -17.74 13.61 8.96
C GLY A 48 -16.30 13.10 9.16
N ALA A 49 -15.69 13.31 10.35
CA ALA A 49 -14.29 12.99 10.59
C ALA A 49 -13.91 11.55 10.26
N GLY A 50 -14.79 10.58 10.55
CA GLY A 50 -14.55 9.17 10.22
C GLY A 50 -14.38 8.94 8.72
N HIS A 51 -15.21 9.54 7.89
CA HIS A 51 -15.09 9.46 6.44
C HIS A 51 -13.83 10.15 5.93
N TYR A 52 -13.50 11.32 6.49
CA TYR A 52 -12.30 12.06 6.13
C TYR A 52 -11.02 11.28 6.46
N VAL A 53 -10.93 10.74 7.68
CA VAL A 53 -9.79 9.92 8.11
C VAL A 53 -9.65 8.66 7.23
N LYS A 54 -10.78 7.99 6.91
CA LYS A 54 -10.74 6.81 6.02
C LYS A 54 -10.32 7.15 4.60
N MET A 55 -10.75 8.28 4.07
CA MET A 55 -10.33 8.78 2.76
C MET A 55 -8.81 9.00 2.72
N VAL A 56 -8.26 9.70 3.71
CA VAL A 56 -6.80 9.94 3.82
C VAL A 56 -6.02 8.63 3.98
N HIS A 57 -6.53 7.71 4.82
CA HIS A 57 -5.95 6.36 4.95
C HIS A 57 -5.83 5.67 3.60
N ASN A 58 -6.88 5.69 2.78
CA ASN A 58 -6.86 5.07 1.47
C ASN A 58 -5.89 5.78 0.50
N GLY A 59 -5.77 7.11 0.57
CA GLY A 59 -4.75 7.84 -0.17
C GLY A 59 -3.33 7.36 0.17
N ILE A 60 -3.02 7.20 1.46
CA ILE A 60 -1.74 6.64 1.92
C ILE A 60 -1.55 5.21 1.41
N GLU A 61 -2.60 4.38 1.46
CA GLU A 61 -2.58 3.00 0.96
C GLU A 61 -2.17 2.94 -0.52
N TYR A 62 -2.76 3.80 -1.38
CA TYR A 62 -2.40 3.90 -2.79
C TYR A 62 -0.94 4.34 -2.98
N GLY A 63 -0.45 5.31 -2.21
CA GLY A 63 0.96 5.72 -2.26
C GLY A 63 1.92 4.59 -1.90
N ILE A 64 1.60 3.78 -0.89
CA ILE A 64 2.41 2.60 -0.51
C ILE A 64 2.37 1.54 -1.62
N MET A 65 1.21 1.28 -2.22
CA MET A 65 1.07 0.34 -3.33
C MET A 65 1.91 0.78 -4.54
N ALA A 66 1.89 2.05 -4.88
CA ALA A 66 2.72 2.61 -5.95
C ALA A 66 4.21 2.44 -5.65
N ALA A 67 4.66 2.76 -4.42
CA ALA A 67 6.05 2.59 -4.01
C ALA A 67 6.52 1.12 -4.10
N PHE A 68 5.68 0.15 -3.73
CA PHE A 68 6.00 -1.27 -3.90
C PHE A 68 6.09 -1.65 -5.38
N ALA A 69 5.16 -1.17 -6.21
CA ALA A 69 5.16 -1.46 -7.64
C ALA A 69 6.42 -0.92 -8.32
N GLU A 70 6.79 0.33 -8.05
CA GLU A 70 8.00 0.97 -8.58
C GLU A 70 9.27 0.25 -8.12
N GLY A 71 9.41 0.02 -6.81
CA GLY A 71 10.59 -0.63 -6.24
C GLY A 71 10.79 -2.07 -6.74
N LEU A 72 9.71 -2.86 -6.80
CA LEU A 72 9.78 -4.22 -7.32
C LEU A 72 10.04 -4.25 -8.82
N ASN A 73 9.54 -3.28 -9.59
CA ASN A 73 9.84 -3.15 -11.02
C ASN A 73 11.32 -2.79 -11.26
N ILE A 74 11.90 -1.91 -10.44
CA ILE A 74 13.35 -1.63 -10.48
C ILE A 74 14.16 -2.91 -10.27
N LEU A 75 13.81 -3.72 -9.26
CA LEU A 75 14.47 -5.00 -9.03
C LEU A 75 14.27 -5.99 -10.18
N ASN A 76 13.08 -6.04 -10.76
CA ASN A 76 12.77 -6.90 -11.91
C ASN A 76 13.56 -6.52 -13.17
N LYS A 77 13.99 -5.27 -13.27
CA LYS A 77 14.80 -4.74 -14.39
C LYS A 77 16.30 -4.65 -14.08
N ALA A 78 16.75 -5.18 -12.95
CA ALA A 78 18.15 -5.12 -12.53
C ALA A 78 19.12 -5.93 -13.42
N ASP A 79 18.61 -6.69 -14.40
CA ASP A 79 19.37 -7.46 -15.38
C ASP A 79 19.45 -6.80 -16.77
N VAL A 80 18.92 -5.60 -16.92
CA VAL A 80 18.83 -4.91 -18.22
C VAL A 80 20.20 -4.70 -18.88
N GLY A 81 21.28 -4.62 -18.10
CA GLY A 81 22.65 -4.52 -18.60
C GLY A 81 23.21 -5.84 -19.18
N ILE A 82 22.55 -6.99 -18.96
CA ILE A 82 22.88 -8.27 -19.60
C ILE A 82 22.24 -8.36 -20.99
N GLN A 83 21.08 -7.74 -21.15
CA GLN A 83 20.35 -7.75 -22.41
C GLN A 83 21.08 -6.80 -23.38
N ALA A 84 21.60 -7.36 -24.48
CA ALA A 84 22.12 -6.51 -25.56
C ALA A 84 20.98 -5.63 -26.08
N GLY A 85 20.99 -4.37 -25.67
CA GLY A 85 19.93 -3.44 -26.03
C GLY A 85 19.86 -3.25 -27.54
N GLU A 86 18.68 -3.31 -28.12
CA GLU A 86 18.45 -2.78 -29.47
C GLU A 86 18.74 -1.29 -29.44
N HIS A 87 19.85 -0.87 -30.02
CA HIS A 87 20.16 0.53 -30.20
C HIS A 87 19.22 1.10 -31.26
N SER A 88 18.26 1.90 -30.85
CA SER A 88 17.46 2.72 -31.76
C SER A 88 17.82 4.19 -31.57
N ALA A 89 17.59 5.01 -32.61
CA ALA A 89 17.82 6.45 -32.54
C ALA A 89 16.90 7.15 -31.50
N GLU A 90 15.87 6.45 -31.04
CA GLU A 90 14.85 6.97 -30.10
C GLU A 90 15.11 6.55 -28.66
N VAL A 91 16.07 5.65 -28.41
CA VAL A 91 16.39 5.13 -27.07
C VAL A 91 17.81 5.54 -26.72
N ALA A 92 17.95 6.35 -25.68
CA ALA A 92 19.25 6.68 -25.15
C ALA A 92 19.99 5.41 -24.69
N PRO A 93 21.29 5.23 -25.04
CA PRO A 93 22.05 4.10 -24.55
C PRO A 93 22.16 4.16 -23.02
N MET A 94 22.13 3.01 -22.37
CA MET A 94 22.36 2.93 -20.94
C MET A 94 23.80 3.32 -20.64
N GLU A 95 23.97 4.24 -19.69
CA GLU A 95 25.27 4.52 -19.09
C GLU A 95 25.62 3.42 -18.09
N GLU A 96 26.85 2.91 -18.11
CA GLU A 96 27.39 1.94 -17.16
C GLU A 96 26.53 0.64 -17.02
N PRO A 97 26.23 -0.09 -18.12
CA PRO A 97 25.39 -1.29 -18.11
C PRO A 97 25.94 -2.40 -17.20
N GLU A 98 27.22 -2.40 -16.90
CA GLU A 98 27.88 -3.34 -16.00
C GLU A 98 27.36 -3.27 -14.55
N PHE A 99 26.73 -2.18 -14.14
CA PHE A 99 26.11 -2.05 -12.82
C PHE A 99 24.66 -2.60 -12.75
N TYR A 100 24.12 -3.10 -13.87
CA TYR A 100 22.74 -3.60 -13.96
C TYR A 100 22.70 -5.03 -14.52
N GLN A 101 23.49 -5.92 -13.90
CA GLN A 101 23.62 -7.32 -14.33
C GLN A 101 23.16 -8.32 -13.25
N PHE A 102 22.14 -7.96 -12.47
CA PHE A 102 21.68 -8.78 -11.36
C PHE A 102 20.42 -9.54 -11.73
N GLN A 103 20.48 -10.86 -11.69
CA GLN A 103 19.30 -11.72 -11.82
C GLN A 103 18.61 -11.84 -10.46
N ILE A 104 17.59 -11.04 -10.22
CA ILE A 104 16.90 -10.93 -8.94
C ILE A 104 15.55 -11.65 -9.03
N ASP A 105 15.32 -12.59 -8.11
CA ASP A 105 14.01 -13.22 -7.91
C ASP A 105 13.16 -12.30 -7.01
N THR A 106 12.32 -11.49 -7.61
CA THR A 106 11.47 -10.52 -6.90
C THR A 106 10.48 -11.18 -5.94
N ALA A 107 10.02 -12.40 -6.23
CA ALA A 107 9.14 -13.16 -5.35
C ALA A 107 9.87 -13.53 -4.04
N LYS A 108 11.13 -13.99 -4.13
CA LYS A 108 11.94 -14.26 -2.95
C LYS A 108 12.27 -13.00 -2.14
N VAL A 109 12.55 -11.89 -2.82
CA VAL A 109 12.80 -10.61 -2.15
C VAL A 109 11.56 -10.13 -1.41
N ALA A 110 10.39 -10.15 -2.05
CA ALA A 110 9.13 -9.80 -1.40
C ALA A 110 8.82 -10.71 -0.20
N GLU A 111 9.06 -12.02 -0.33
CA GLU A 111 8.90 -12.98 0.77
C GLU A 111 9.85 -12.69 1.95
N LEU A 112 11.09 -12.31 1.67
CA LEU A 112 12.05 -11.91 2.70
C LEU A 112 11.59 -10.63 3.42
N TRP A 113 11.24 -9.61 2.65
CA TRP A 113 10.89 -8.30 3.19
C TRP A 113 9.62 -8.32 4.03
N ARG A 114 8.60 -9.10 3.64
CA ARG A 114 7.37 -9.21 4.43
C ARG A 114 7.59 -9.83 5.80
N ARG A 115 8.67 -10.59 6.02
CA ARG A 115 8.98 -11.29 7.28
C ARG A 115 9.56 -10.39 8.34
N GLY A 116 10.44 -9.46 8.01
CA GLY A 116 11.20 -8.72 9.02
C GLY A 116 11.75 -7.37 8.59
N SER A 117 11.41 -6.88 7.41
CA SER A 117 11.83 -5.56 6.94
C SER A 117 10.98 -4.45 7.58
N VAL A 118 11.55 -3.24 7.67
CA VAL A 118 10.83 -2.04 8.13
C VAL A 118 9.59 -1.70 7.27
N ILE A 119 9.56 -2.14 6.00
CA ILE A 119 8.42 -1.99 5.10
C ILE A 119 7.43 -3.16 5.17
N SER A 120 7.62 -4.09 6.11
CA SER A 120 6.69 -5.19 6.31
C SER A 120 5.28 -4.67 6.63
N SER A 121 4.29 -5.16 5.89
CA SER A 121 2.91 -4.69 5.99
C SER A 121 1.95 -5.74 5.45
N TRP A 122 0.66 -5.57 5.70
CA TRP A 122 -0.33 -6.44 5.07
C TRP A 122 -0.33 -6.29 3.54
N LEU A 123 -0.12 -5.09 3.01
CA LEU A 123 0.02 -4.88 1.56
C LEU A 123 1.20 -5.67 0.99
N LEU A 124 2.33 -5.69 1.68
CA LEU A 124 3.48 -6.50 1.25
C LEU A 124 3.23 -8.01 1.37
N ASP A 125 2.45 -8.48 2.35
CA ASP A 125 2.02 -9.87 2.43
C ASP A 125 1.19 -10.28 1.19
N LEU A 126 0.25 -9.42 0.77
CA LEU A 126 -0.57 -9.65 -0.42
C LEU A 126 0.29 -9.63 -1.69
N THR A 127 1.22 -8.69 -1.80
CA THR A 127 2.16 -8.58 -2.91
C THR A 127 3.05 -9.82 -3.01
N ALA A 128 3.64 -10.28 -1.91
CA ALA A 128 4.47 -11.48 -1.89
C ALA A 128 3.65 -12.73 -2.27
N THR A 129 2.40 -12.83 -1.81
CA THR A 129 1.50 -13.93 -2.18
C THR A 129 1.20 -13.92 -3.69
N ALA A 130 0.93 -12.75 -4.27
CA ALA A 130 0.67 -12.61 -5.70
C ALA A 130 1.91 -12.99 -6.54
N LEU A 131 3.09 -12.49 -6.17
CA LEU A 131 4.36 -12.81 -6.86
C LEU A 131 4.75 -14.28 -6.72
N HIS A 132 4.45 -14.92 -5.59
CA HIS A 132 4.69 -16.36 -5.43
C HIS A 132 3.80 -17.19 -6.35
N ALA A 133 2.53 -16.81 -6.50
CA ALA A 133 1.58 -17.48 -7.38
C ALA A 133 1.85 -17.23 -8.87
N ASN A 134 2.30 -16.03 -9.21
CA ASN A 134 2.56 -15.61 -10.60
C ASN A 134 3.75 -14.64 -10.63
N PRO A 135 5.00 -15.15 -10.67
CA PRO A 135 6.22 -14.33 -10.58
C PRO A 135 6.36 -13.29 -11.69
N ARG A 136 5.76 -13.53 -12.85
CA ARG A 136 5.80 -12.62 -14.00
C ARG A 136 4.56 -11.76 -14.15
N LEU A 137 3.57 -11.91 -13.27
CA LEU A 137 2.28 -11.21 -13.30
C LEU A 137 1.56 -11.33 -14.65
N GLU A 138 1.76 -12.47 -15.34
CA GLU A 138 1.18 -12.74 -16.65
C GLU A 138 -0.35 -12.73 -16.59
N GLY A 139 -0.97 -12.17 -17.64
CA GLY A 139 -2.42 -12.08 -17.72
C GLY A 139 -3.06 -10.97 -16.89
N LEU A 140 -2.26 -10.21 -16.12
CA LEU A 140 -2.74 -9.01 -15.42
C LEU A 140 -2.64 -7.80 -16.35
N ALA A 141 -3.74 -7.11 -16.56
CA ALA A 141 -3.73 -5.83 -17.22
C ALA A 141 -3.15 -4.78 -16.27
N GLY A 142 -2.13 -4.03 -16.67
CA GLY A 142 -1.52 -2.96 -15.86
C GLY A 142 -2.49 -1.78 -15.61
N ARG A 143 -3.66 -2.09 -15.05
CA ARG A 143 -4.76 -1.13 -14.85
C ARG A 143 -5.26 -1.19 -13.41
N VAL A 144 -5.38 -0.01 -12.79
CA VAL A 144 -6.01 0.20 -11.49
C VAL A 144 -7.27 1.04 -11.67
N SER A 145 -8.38 0.65 -11.05
CA SER A 145 -9.61 1.41 -11.05
C SER A 145 -9.54 2.55 -10.04
N ASP A 146 -10.01 3.73 -10.41
CA ASP A 146 -10.14 4.87 -9.50
C ASP A 146 -11.41 4.71 -8.66
N SER A 147 -11.27 4.39 -7.37
CA SER A 147 -12.37 4.35 -6.40
C SER A 147 -12.72 5.73 -5.83
N GLY A 148 -11.91 6.74 -6.13
CA GLY A 148 -12.10 8.14 -5.77
C GLY A 148 -11.32 8.60 -4.54
N GLU A 149 -10.98 7.73 -3.59
CA GLU A 149 -10.39 8.14 -2.31
C GLU A 149 -9.00 8.76 -2.48
N GLY A 150 -8.15 8.21 -3.36
CA GLY A 150 -6.84 8.79 -3.67
C GLY A 150 -6.98 10.20 -4.24
N ARG A 151 -7.83 10.35 -5.25
CA ARG A 151 -8.12 11.65 -5.86
C ARG A 151 -8.71 12.66 -4.89
N TRP A 152 -9.64 12.24 -4.04
CA TRP A 152 -10.23 13.12 -3.02
C TRP A 152 -9.22 13.54 -1.97
N THR A 153 -8.29 12.65 -1.59
CA THR A 153 -7.18 12.99 -0.67
C THR A 153 -6.28 14.06 -1.27
N VAL A 154 -5.91 13.93 -2.55
CA VAL A 154 -5.11 14.96 -3.25
C VAL A 154 -5.86 16.29 -3.34
N LYS A 155 -7.16 16.26 -3.66
CA LYS A 155 -7.99 17.49 -3.69
C LYS A 155 -8.03 18.15 -2.31
N ALA A 156 -8.24 17.38 -1.24
CA ALA A 156 -8.22 17.90 0.12
C ALA A 156 -6.86 18.54 0.46
N ALA A 157 -5.74 17.90 0.08
CA ALA A 157 -4.41 18.46 0.28
C ALA A 157 -4.24 19.83 -0.41
N VAL A 158 -4.72 19.97 -1.64
CA VAL A 158 -4.71 21.23 -2.38
C VAL A 158 -5.57 22.29 -1.67
N ASP A 159 -6.79 21.94 -1.29
CA ASP A 159 -7.75 22.86 -0.66
C ASP A 159 -7.25 23.42 0.67
N ILE A 160 -6.49 22.61 1.44
CA ILE A 160 -5.93 23.02 2.75
C ILE A 160 -4.47 23.46 2.68
N GLY A 161 -3.87 23.54 1.49
CA GLY A 161 -2.50 24.01 1.28
C GLY A 161 -1.40 23.08 1.82
N VAL A 162 -1.65 21.77 1.87
CA VAL A 162 -0.68 20.76 2.31
C VAL A 162 0.03 20.13 1.11
N PRO A 163 1.37 20.19 1.02
CA PRO A 163 2.11 19.47 -0.03
C PRO A 163 1.90 17.96 0.06
N ALA A 164 1.55 17.33 -1.05
CA ALA A 164 1.32 15.88 -1.10
C ALA A 164 1.96 15.21 -2.35
N PRO A 165 3.28 15.39 -2.61
CA PRO A 165 3.93 14.92 -3.84
C PRO A 165 3.99 13.38 -3.97
N VAL A 166 3.82 12.66 -2.87
CA VAL A 166 3.81 11.18 -2.88
C VAL A 166 2.42 10.61 -3.19
N LEU A 167 1.36 11.37 -2.90
CA LEU A 167 -0.03 10.93 -3.08
C LEU A 167 -0.66 11.46 -4.38
N ALA A 168 0.00 12.41 -5.06
CA ALA A 168 -0.50 13.11 -6.23
C ALA A 168 -0.19 12.42 -7.57
#